data_ef4e4862e22beecdd5636a2a0f3a666e
#
_entry.id   ef4e4862e22beecdd5636a2a0f3a666e
#
_cell.length_a   1.000
_cell.length_b   1.000
_cell.length_c   1.000
_cell.angle_alpha   90.00
_cell.angle_beta   90.00
_cell.angle_gamma   90.00
#
_symmetry.space_group_name_H-M   'P 1'
#
loop_
_entity.id
_entity.type
_entity.pdbx_description
1 polymer ?
#
loop_
_entity_poly.entity_id
_entity_poly.type
_entity_poly.pdbx_seq_one_letter_code
_entity_poly.pdbx_strand_id
1 'polypeptide(L)'
;MTLTAVDVIATKRDGGELTDEQVAWVLEAYTGGRVAEEQMAALLMAVVWRGLSPRELSAWTGAMVASGERMDLSGTGRPVVDKHSSGGVGDKVSLVVAPLVAALGAAVPKLSGRGLGHTGGTLDKLEAIPGWRGALSREEFLAQLRDVGAVIGAAGDELAPADKRLYALRDVTGTVPSIPLIASSIMSKKIAGGADAVLLDVKVGAGAFMADVDSARELARTMVRLGTDAGVRTVCLLTSMEAPLGRGIGNALEVAEAVEVLHGGGPADLREVCLAVAREMLALVGIDEDPAPALADGRALDVWRRMVRAQGGEPDAPLPTAERTETVVAKRSGYVTRIDALAVGTAAWRLGAGRARKEDAVDPAAGVVLTAGLGDHVEAGAPLAVLHAGRTERLAAGRAALAGAYDIEDEPVATAPLVLERVG
;
A
#
# COMPACT_ATOMS: atom_id res chain seq x y z
N MET A 1 -36.90 -17.84 13.17
CA MET A 1 -37.09 -17.84 11.69
C MET A 1 -35.72 -18.16 11.06
N THR A 2 -35.73 -18.93 9.98
CA THR A 2 -34.49 -19.20 9.24
C THR A 2 -34.11 -17.94 8.45
N LEU A 3 -32.91 -17.40 8.69
CA LEU A 3 -32.42 -16.23 7.97
C LEU A 3 -32.28 -16.53 6.48
N THR A 4 -32.67 -15.60 5.61
CA THR A 4 -32.44 -15.65 4.17
C THR A 4 -31.66 -14.43 3.70
N ALA A 5 -30.94 -14.56 2.58
CA ALA A 5 -30.23 -13.42 1.98
C ALA A 5 -31.18 -12.27 1.65
N VAL A 6 -32.40 -12.57 1.21
CA VAL A 6 -33.42 -11.56 0.85
C VAL A 6 -33.83 -10.74 2.08
N ASP A 7 -34.00 -11.38 3.25
CA ASP A 7 -34.36 -10.67 4.49
C ASP A 7 -33.25 -9.70 4.91
N VAL A 8 -31.97 -10.13 4.85
CA VAL A 8 -30.82 -9.31 5.16
C VAL A 8 -30.68 -8.12 4.18
N ILE A 9 -30.85 -8.37 2.88
CA ILE A 9 -30.85 -7.34 1.84
C ILE A 9 -31.96 -6.33 2.07
N ALA A 10 -33.18 -6.80 2.33
CA ALA A 10 -34.34 -5.95 2.55
C ALA A 10 -34.17 -5.06 3.78
N THR A 11 -33.67 -5.61 4.90
CA THR A 11 -33.36 -4.85 6.11
C THR A 11 -32.43 -3.69 5.79
N LYS A 12 -31.31 -3.93 5.08
CA LYS A 12 -30.33 -2.89 4.78
C LYS A 12 -30.83 -1.90 3.74
N ARG A 13 -31.44 -2.39 2.66
CA ARG A 13 -32.03 -1.58 1.60
C ARG A 13 -33.02 -0.55 2.13
N ASP A 14 -33.88 -0.98 3.07
CA ASP A 14 -34.96 -0.15 3.62
C ASP A 14 -34.48 0.78 4.77
N GLY A 15 -33.17 0.80 5.05
CA GLY A 15 -32.52 1.68 6.01
C GLY A 15 -32.46 1.11 7.44
N GLY A 16 -32.82 -0.16 7.61
CA GLY A 16 -32.67 -0.86 8.89
C GLY A 16 -31.20 -1.16 9.22
N GLU A 17 -30.94 -1.39 10.49
CA GLU A 17 -29.65 -1.85 11.00
C GLU A 17 -29.63 -3.37 11.06
N LEU A 18 -28.58 -4.01 10.49
CA LEU A 18 -28.40 -5.44 10.55
C LEU A 18 -28.03 -5.87 11.99
N THR A 19 -28.58 -6.96 12.46
CA THR A 19 -28.12 -7.57 13.72
C THR A 19 -26.77 -8.26 13.54
N ASP A 20 -26.04 -8.50 14.63
CA ASP A 20 -24.77 -9.21 14.59
C ASP A 20 -24.94 -10.63 14.03
N GLU A 21 -26.09 -11.28 14.33
CA GLU A 21 -26.46 -12.58 13.80
C GLU A 21 -26.66 -12.54 12.27
N GLN A 22 -27.35 -11.50 11.76
CA GLN A 22 -27.54 -11.32 10.31
C GLN A 22 -26.20 -11.08 9.59
N VAL A 23 -25.32 -10.27 10.18
CA VAL A 23 -23.98 -10.00 9.62
C VAL A 23 -23.15 -11.27 9.60
N ALA A 24 -23.05 -11.98 10.70
CA ALA A 24 -22.27 -13.22 10.78
C ALA A 24 -22.80 -14.28 9.79
N TRP A 25 -24.14 -14.47 9.78
CA TRP A 25 -24.79 -15.45 8.90
C TRP A 25 -24.54 -15.15 7.42
N VAL A 26 -24.72 -13.90 6.97
CA VAL A 26 -24.60 -13.57 5.53
C VAL A 26 -23.18 -13.72 5.03
N LEU A 27 -22.17 -13.36 5.84
CA LEU A 27 -20.77 -13.51 5.48
C LEU A 27 -20.32 -14.96 5.47
N GLU A 28 -20.74 -15.76 6.46
CA GLU A 28 -20.48 -17.20 6.50
C GLU A 28 -21.17 -17.90 5.32
N ALA A 29 -22.45 -17.61 5.08
CA ALA A 29 -23.23 -18.23 4.01
C ALA A 29 -22.69 -17.83 2.62
N TYR A 30 -22.21 -16.60 2.44
CA TYR A 30 -21.57 -16.17 1.20
C TYR A 30 -20.23 -16.89 1.01
N THR A 31 -19.37 -16.91 2.01
CA THR A 31 -18.07 -17.59 1.95
C THR A 31 -18.24 -19.08 1.66
N GLY A 32 -19.27 -19.72 2.25
CA GLY A 32 -19.65 -21.12 2.02
C GLY A 32 -20.45 -21.39 0.75
N GLY A 33 -20.71 -20.37 -0.11
CA GLY A 33 -21.42 -20.53 -1.39
C GLY A 33 -22.94 -20.70 -1.27
N ARG A 34 -23.55 -20.46 -0.10
CA ARG A 34 -25.00 -20.54 0.15
C ARG A 34 -25.75 -19.24 -0.21
N VAL A 35 -25.04 -18.11 -0.29
CA VAL A 35 -25.52 -16.84 -0.82
C VAL A 35 -24.90 -16.63 -2.19
N ALA A 36 -25.71 -16.34 -3.20
CA ALA A 36 -25.27 -16.15 -4.57
C ALA A 36 -24.58 -14.80 -4.76
N GLU A 37 -23.75 -14.67 -5.82
CA GLU A 37 -23.00 -13.44 -6.12
C GLU A 37 -23.94 -12.24 -6.35
N GLU A 38 -25.07 -12.43 -7.05
CA GLU A 38 -26.08 -11.39 -7.29
C GLU A 38 -26.77 -10.92 -6.01
N GLN A 39 -26.96 -11.81 -5.03
CA GLN A 39 -27.52 -11.45 -3.71
C GLN A 39 -26.51 -10.64 -2.92
N MET A 40 -25.26 -11.09 -2.86
CA MET A 40 -24.20 -10.35 -2.17
C MET A 40 -23.94 -9.00 -2.85
N ALA A 41 -23.96 -8.91 -4.18
CA ALA A 41 -23.83 -7.65 -4.92
C ALA A 41 -24.96 -6.67 -4.55
N ALA A 42 -26.20 -7.15 -4.42
CA ALA A 42 -27.33 -6.32 -3.97
C ALA A 42 -27.13 -5.82 -2.53
N LEU A 43 -26.65 -6.67 -1.61
CA LEU A 43 -26.34 -6.26 -0.24
C LEU A 43 -25.21 -5.23 -0.19
N LEU A 44 -24.14 -5.44 -0.95
CA LEU A 44 -23.01 -4.51 -1.01
C LEU A 44 -23.45 -3.15 -1.56
N MET A 45 -24.32 -3.11 -2.58
CA MET A 45 -24.86 -1.85 -3.09
C MET A 45 -25.78 -1.18 -2.06
N ALA A 46 -26.58 -1.94 -1.30
CA ALA A 46 -27.36 -1.40 -0.19
C ALA A 46 -26.45 -0.77 0.89
N VAL A 47 -25.31 -1.42 1.20
CA VAL A 47 -24.30 -0.89 2.14
C VAL A 47 -23.65 0.38 1.58
N VAL A 48 -23.35 0.46 0.29
CA VAL A 48 -22.79 1.68 -0.34
C VAL A 48 -23.73 2.87 -0.15
N TRP A 49 -25.03 2.67 -0.31
CA TRP A 49 -26.02 3.73 -0.20
C TRP A 49 -26.44 4.07 1.24
N ARG A 50 -26.49 3.09 2.13
CA ARG A 50 -26.99 3.24 3.50
C ARG A 50 -25.89 3.32 4.56
N GLY A 51 -24.65 2.97 4.21
CA GLY A 51 -23.55 2.84 5.14
C GLY A 51 -23.70 1.63 6.05
N LEU A 52 -22.77 1.49 6.97
CA LEU A 52 -22.82 0.59 8.13
C LEU A 52 -22.69 1.42 9.39
N SER A 53 -23.52 1.15 10.40
CA SER A 53 -23.31 1.76 11.72
C SER A 53 -21.99 1.27 12.32
N PRO A 54 -21.44 1.98 13.31
CA PRO A 54 -20.24 1.53 14.02
C PRO A 54 -20.31 0.08 14.50
N ARG A 55 -21.45 -0.34 15.05
CA ARG A 55 -21.67 -1.70 15.51
C ARG A 55 -21.69 -2.72 14.35
N GLU A 56 -22.46 -2.42 13.30
CA GLU A 56 -22.49 -3.27 12.10
C GLU A 56 -21.11 -3.46 11.49
N LEU A 57 -20.32 -2.38 11.41
CA LEU A 57 -19.00 -2.40 10.81
C LEU A 57 -18.01 -3.25 11.64
N SER A 58 -18.08 -3.15 12.97
CA SER A 58 -17.27 -4.00 13.88
C SER A 58 -17.68 -5.47 13.76
N ALA A 59 -18.99 -5.77 13.71
CA ALA A 59 -19.50 -7.14 13.50
C ALA A 59 -19.09 -7.67 12.11
N TRP A 60 -19.20 -6.86 11.05
CA TRP A 60 -18.78 -7.20 9.69
C TRP A 60 -17.30 -7.53 9.61
N THR A 61 -16.46 -6.68 10.19
CA THR A 61 -15.00 -6.87 10.22
C THR A 61 -14.65 -8.12 11.03
N GLY A 62 -15.28 -8.30 12.19
CA GLY A 62 -15.09 -9.49 13.03
C GLY A 62 -15.48 -10.80 12.32
N ALA A 63 -16.60 -10.81 11.59
CA ALA A 63 -17.01 -11.98 10.79
C ALA A 63 -16.05 -12.27 9.62
N MET A 64 -15.48 -11.23 9.00
CA MET A 64 -14.45 -11.41 7.98
C MET A 64 -13.16 -12.01 8.57
N VAL A 65 -12.73 -11.57 9.76
CA VAL A 65 -11.60 -12.16 10.48
C VAL A 65 -11.89 -13.63 10.84
N ALA A 66 -13.07 -13.91 11.37
CA ALA A 66 -13.49 -15.25 11.78
C ALA A 66 -13.70 -16.23 10.61
N SER A 67 -13.76 -15.73 9.36
CA SER A 67 -13.89 -16.59 8.17
C SER A 67 -12.63 -17.39 7.84
N GLY A 68 -11.50 -17.06 8.42
CA GLY A 68 -10.22 -17.71 8.18
C GLY A 68 -9.41 -17.89 9.47
N GLU A 69 -8.13 -18.18 9.28
CA GLU A 69 -7.20 -18.33 10.40
C GLU A 69 -6.66 -16.98 10.87
N ARG A 70 -6.32 -16.89 12.15
CA ARG A 70 -5.54 -15.80 12.71
C ARG A 70 -4.11 -16.28 12.95
N MET A 71 -3.13 -15.47 12.55
CA MET A 71 -1.72 -15.80 12.78
C MET A 71 -1.39 -15.64 14.27
N ASP A 72 -0.70 -16.65 14.82
CA ASP A 72 -0.08 -16.54 16.14
C ASP A 72 1.38 -16.13 15.98
N LEU A 73 1.70 -14.92 16.42
CA LEU A 73 3.04 -14.32 16.34
C LEU A 73 3.73 -14.26 17.72
N SER A 74 3.15 -14.85 18.76
CA SER A 74 3.70 -14.85 20.13
C SER A 74 5.10 -15.46 20.24
N GLY A 75 5.41 -16.42 19.33
CA GLY A 75 6.71 -17.08 19.27
C GLY A 75 7.87 -16.26 18.65
N THR A 76 7.65 -15.00 18.28
CA THR A 76 8.70 -14.16 17.67
C THR A 76 9.75 -13.68 18.65
N GLY A 77 9.42 -13.59 19.94
CA GLY A 77 10.31 -13.06 20.99
C GLY A 77 10.57 -11.55 20.87
N ARG A 78 9.82 -10.85 20.03
CA ARG A 78 9.91 -9.41 19.76
C ARG A 78 8.53 -8.78 19.79
N PRO A 79 8.39 -7.49 20.12
CA PRO A 79 7.14 -6.78 19.94
C PRO A 79 6.80 -6.71 18.43
N VAL A 80 5.54 -6.95 18.08
CA VAL A 80 5.11 -7.10 16.68
C VAL A 80 4.34 -5.88 16.21
N VAL A 81 4.81 -5.24 15.16
CA VAL A 81 4.12 -4.10 14.53
C VAL A 81 4.04 -4.26 13.02
N ASP A 82 2.83 -4.14 12.47
CA ASP A 82 2.64 -4.17 11.02
C ASP A 82 2.40 -2.76 10.46
N LYS A 83 2.62 -2.60 9.16
CA LYS A 83 2.35 -1.37 8.42
C LYS A 83 1.45 -1.66 7.22
N HIS A 84 0.46 -0.82 7.01
CA HIS A 84 -0.34 -0.83 5.79
C HIS A 84 -0.24 0.53 5.08
N SER A 85 -0.21 0.52 3.74
CA SER A 85 -0.40 1.72 2.95
C SER A 85 -1.70 1.60 2.15
N SER A 86 -2.44 2.68 2.03
CA SER A 86 -3.60 2.74 1.13
C SER A 86 -3.22 2.73 -0.36
N GLY A 87 -1.91 2.80 -0.65
CA GLY A 87 -1.36 2.80 -2.00
C GLY A 87 -1.19 4.19 -2.58
N GLY A 88 -0.14 4.36 -3.39
CA GLY A 88 0.20 5.63 -4.04
C GLY A 88 1.26 5.43 -5.12
N VAL A 89 1.62 6.52 -5.78
CA VAL A 89 2.61 6.55 -6.86
C VAL A 89 4.01 6.72 -6.28
N GLY A 90 4.90 5.75 -6.55
CA GLY A 90 6.24 5.72 -5.98
C GLY A 90 6.25 5.33 -4.49
N ASP A 91 5.19 4.72 -3.98
CA ASP A 91 5.11 4.29 -2.57
C ASP A 91 5.93 3.02 -2.32
N LYS A 92 7.20 3.20 -2.07
CA LYS A 92 8.18 2.18 -1.66
C LYS A 92 8.48 2.19 -0.16
N VAL A 93 7.74 2.96 0.64
CA VAL A 93 7.95 3.13 2.09
C VAL A 93 8.09 1.80 2.82
N SER A 94 7.27 0.80 2.47
CA SER A 94 7.32 -0.53 3.12
C SER A 94 8.65 -1.25 2.91
N LEU A 95 9.36 -1.03 1.79
CA LEU A 95 10.66 -1.65 1.49
C LEU A 95 11.75 -1.12 2.42
N VAL A 96 11.64 0.15 2.81
CA VAL A 96 12.59 0.80 3.73
C VAL A 96 12.20 0.55 5.19
N VAL A 97 10.92 0.74 5.53
CA VAL A 97 10.47 0.75 6.92
C VAL A 97 10.49 -0.65 7.55
N ALA A 98 10.17 -1.70 6.79
CA ALA A 98 10.17 -3.06 7.35
C ALA A 98 11.56 -3.47 7.89
N PRO A 99 12.65 -3.40 7.12
CA PRO A 99 13.98 -3.70 7.65
C PRO A 99 14.48 -2.65 8.67
N LEU A 100 14.11 -1.38 8.54
CA LEU A 100 14.52 -0.33 9.46
C LEU A 100 13.96 -0.55 10.87
N VAL A 101 12.67 -0.81 10.99
CA VAL A 101 12.00 -1.06 12.28
C VAL A 101 12.46 -2.39 12.88
N ALA A 102 12.72 -3.40 12.05
CA ALA A 102 13.26 -4.67 12.50
C ALA A 102 14.71 -4.56 13.00
N ALA A 103 15.51 -3.67 12.44
CA ALA A 103 16.87 -3.37 12.90
C ALA A 103 16.91 -2.78 14.33
N LEU A 104 15.79 -2.19 14.76
CA LEU A 104 15.61 -1.61 16.09
C LEU A 104 14.85 -2.53 17.07
N GLY A 105 14.70 -3.81 16.73
CA GLY A 105 14.24 -4.84 17.65
C GLY A 105 12.78 -5.24 17.58
N ALA A 106 11.95 -4.59 16.76
CA ALA A 106 10.59 -5.04 16.52
C ALA A 106 10.52 -6.17 15.48
N ALA A 107 9.37 -6.85 15.39
CA ALA A 107 9.07 -7.78 14.33
C ALA A 107 8.01 -7.18 13.38
N VAL A 108 8.26 -7.26 12.06
CA VAL A 108 7.42 -6.66 11.03
C VAL A 108 6.89 -7.73 10.07
N PRO A 109 5.67 -8.27 10.32
CA PRO A 109 5.03 -9.30 9.50
C PRO A 109 4.25 -8.66 8.34
N LYS A 110 4.91 -8.06 7.36
CA LYS A 110 4.28 -7.30 6.30
C LYS A 110 3.66 -8.22 5.25
N LEU A 111 2.33 -8.36 5.30
CA LEU A 111 1.57 -8.96 4.22
C LEU A 111 1.18 -7.91 3.19
N SER A 112 1.37 -8.22 1.92
CA SER A 112 1.17 -7.29 0.81
C SER A 112 0.54 -7.96 -0.41
N GLY A 113 0.15 -7.15 -1.38
CA GLY A 113 -0.46 -7.58 -2.64
C GLY A 113 0.34 -7.11 -3.85
N ARG A 114 -0.13 -7.56 -5.03
CA ARG A 114 0.30 -7.07 -6.32
C ARG A 114 -0.44 -5.78 -6.66
N GLY A 115 0.17 -4.95 -7.50
CA GLY A 115 -0.44 -3.71 -8.01
C GLY A 115 -1.44 -3.96 -9.13
N LEU A 116 -2.33 -3.00 -9.32
CA LEU A 116 -3.24 -2.92 -10.45
C LEU A 116 -3.38 -1.46 -10.90
N GLY A 117 -3.40 -1.23 -12.22
CA GLY A 117 -3.47 0.12 -12.78
C GLY A 117 -2.21 0.94 -12.51
N HIS A 118 -2.39 2.18 -12.06
CA HIS A 118 -1.33 3.17 -11.87
C HIS A 118 -0.56 3.05 -10.56
N THR A 119 -1.02 2.22 -9.62
CA THR A 119 -0.33 2.00 -8.35
C THR A 119 0.46 0.70 -8.39
N GLY A 120 1.76 0.77 -8.12
CA GLY A 120 2.64 -0.40 -8.05
C GLY A 120 2.43 -1.23 -6.79
N GLY A 121 2.42 -2.56 -6.90
CA GLY A 121 2.33 -3.46 -5.75
C GLY A 121 3.70 -3.71 -5.11
N THR A 122 3.75 -3.86 -3.79
CA THR A 122 4.99 -4.15 -3.07
C THR A 122 5.62 -5.47 -3.52
N LEU A 123 4.80 -6.48 -3.83
CA LEU A 123 5.30 -7.78 -4.30
C LEU A 123 5.92 -7.66 -5.71
N ASP A 124 5.29 -6.90 -6.62
CA ASP A 124 5.82 -6.69 -7.97
C ASP A 124 7.20 -6.00 -7.95
N LYS A 125 7.41 -5.10 -7.00
CA LYS A 125 8.70 -4.43 -6.79
C LYS A 125 9.75 -5.43 -6.35
N LEU A 126 9.48 -6.23 -5.33
CA LEU A 126 10.42 -7.22 -4.79
C LEU A 126 10.69 -8.37 -5.79
N GLU A 127 9.71 -8.73 -6.62
CA GLU A 127 9.88 -9.71 -7.70
C GLU A 127 10.85 -9.25 -8.80
N ALA A 128 11.21 -7.95 -8.85
CA ALA A 128 12.30 -7.47 -9.69
C ALA A 128 13.69 -7.91 -9.19
N ILE A 129 13.81 -8.34 -7.94
CA ILE A 129 15.07 -8.86 -7.38
C ILE A 129 15.24 -10.31 -7.83
N PRO A 130 16.36 -10.68 -8.47
CA PRO A 130 16.61 -12.05 -8.94
C PRO A 130 16.42 -13.09 -7.83
N GLY A 131 15.64 -14.13 -8.10
CA GLY A 131 15.39 -15.25 -7.19
C GLY A 131 14.41 -15.00 -6.05
N TRP A 132 13.99 -13.75 -5.81
CA TRP A 132 13.09 -13.46 -4.70
C TRP A 132 11.68 -14.04 -4.92
N ARG A 133 11.08 -14.55 -3.83
CA ARG A 133 9.73 -15.07 -3.83
C ARG A 133 8.89 -14.53 -2.68
N GLY A 134 7.66 -14.06 -2.97
CA GLY A 134 6.71 -13.57 -1.98
C GLY A 134 5.78 -14.64 -1.41
N ALA A 135 5.64 -15.78 -2.09
CA ALA A 135 4.83 -16.90 -1.62
C ALA A 135 5.65 -17.75 -0.63
N LEU A 136 5.29 -17.68 0.63
CA LEU A 136 5.92 -18.43 1.73
C LEU A 136 4.88 -19.32 2.41
N SER A 137 5.30 -20.49 2.87
CA SER A 137 4.49 -21.24 3.83
C SER A 137 4.41 -20.48 5.15
N ARG A 138 3.41 -20.81 5.97
CA ARG A 138 3.29 -20.24 7.33
C ARG A 138 4.55 -20.48 8.16
N GLU A 139 5.14 -21.65 8.06
CA GLU A 139 6.36 -22.02 8.79
C GLU A 139 7.57 -21.19 8.35
N GLU A 140 7.77 -21.02 7.03
CA GLU A 140 8.82 -20.17 6.47
C GLU A 140 8.64 -18.71 6.90
N PHE A 141 7.41 -18.20 6.85
CA PHE A 141 7.07 -16.84 7.26
C PHE A 141 7.42 -16.60 8.73
N LEU A 142 6.99 -17.49 9.63
CA LEU A 142 7.25 -17.40 11.07
C LEU A 142 8.73 -17.60 11.41
N ALA A 143 9.43 -18.53 10.74
CA ALA A 143 10.86 -18.73 10.92
C ALA A 143 11.64 -17.47 10.55
N GLN A 144 11.37 -16.88 9.37
CA GLN A 144 12.03 -15.66 8.96
C GLN A 144 11.73 -14.50 9.91
N LEU A 145 10.49 -14.37 10.39
CA LEU A 145 10.12 -13.30 11.32
C LEU A 145 10.90 -13.40 12.64
N ARG A 146 11.12 -14.61 13.17
CA ARG A 146 11.98 -14.85 14.35
C ARG A 146 13.45 -14.51 14.08
N ASP A 147 13.99 -15.03 12.98
CA ASP A 147 15.43 -15.01 12.71
C ASP A 147 15.89 -13.64 12.19
N VAL A 148 15.09 -12.99 11.35
CA VAL A 148 15.42 -11.72 10.70
C VAL A 148 14.73 -10.54 11.35
N GLY A 149 13.50 -10.70 11.83
CA GLY A 149 12.64 -9.64 12.36
C GLY A 149 11.76 -8.97 11.30
N ALA A 150 12.00 -9.19 10.01
CA ALA A 150 11.20 -8.63 8.93
C ALA A 150 10.88 -9.68 7.88
N VAL A 151 9.65 -9.66 7.38
CA VAL A 151 9.19 -10.47 6.25
C VAL A 151 8.18 -9.67 5.44
N ILE A 152 8.29 -9.68 4.11
CA ILE A 152 7.28 -9.12 3.20
C ILE A 152 6.82 -10.28 2.31
N GLY A 153 5.58 -10.71 2.48
CA GLY A 153 5.04 -11.85 1.76
C GLY A 153 3.63 -11.62 1.23
N ALA A 154 3.18 -12.52 0.36
CA ALA A 154 1.80 -12.57 -0.08
C ALA A 154 0.91 -13.05 1.06
N ALA A 155 -0.30 -12.48 1.18
CA ALA A 155 -1.30 -13.02 2.07
C ALA A 155 -1.75 -14.41 1.55
N GLY A 156 -1.73 -15.41 2.42
CA GLY A 156 -2.28 -16.73 2.12
C GLY A 156 -3.80 -16.70 1.93
N ASP A 157 -4.32 -17.70 1.25
CA ASP A 157 -5.76 -17.84 1.00
C ASP A 157 -6.57 -18.08 2.29
N GLU A 158 -5.90 -18.48 3.35
CA GLU A 158 -6.48 -18.76 4.67
C GLU A 158 -6.72 -17.49 5.50
N LEU A 159 -6.09 -16.37 5.11
CA LEU A 159 -6.22 -15.12 5.85
C LEU A 159 -7.43 -14.31 5.36
N ALA A 160 -8.47 -14.22 6.17
CA ALA A 160 -9.72 -13.52 5.88
C ALA A 160 -10.29 -13.88 4.47
N PRO A 161 -10.59 -15.14 4.15
CA PRO A 161 -11.06 -15.56 2.82
C PRO A 161 -12.37 -14.88 2.39
N ALA A 162 -13.22 -14.48 3.34
CA ALA A 162 -14.40 -13.67 3.06
C ALA A 162 -14.03 -12.34 2.40
N ASP A 163 -12.97 -11.66 2.87
CA ASP A 163 -12.51 -10.41 2.25
C ASP A 163 -12.04 -10.62 0.82
N LYS A 164 -11.25 -11.66 0.56
CA LYS A 164 -10.75 -11.98 -0.78
C LYS A 164 -11.91 -12.12 -1.77
N ARG A 165 -12.95 -12.85 -1.39
CA ARG A 165 -14.13 -13.09 -2.23
C ARG A 165 -14.98 -11.82 -2.39
N LEU A 166 -15.21 -11.09 -1.29
CA LEU A 166 -15.94 -9.82 -1.31
C LEU A 166 -15.24 -8.78 -2.17
N TYR A 167 -13.92 -8.64 -2.03
CA TYR A 167 -13.17 -7.66 -2.81
C TYR A 167 -13.24 -7.94 -4.32
N ALA A 168 -13.13 -9.21 -4.71
CA ALA A 168 -13.28 -9.61 -6.11
C ALA A 168 -14.67 -9.25 -6.67
N LEU A 169 -15.73 -9.43 -5.88
CA LEU A 169 -17.07 -9.03 -6.27
C LEU A 169 -17.22 -7.50 -6.33
N ARG A 170 -16.69 -6.79 -5.36
CA ARG A 170 -16.74 -5.32 -5.30
C ARG A 170 -16.08 -4.67 -6.50
N ASP A 171 -14.96 -5.23 -6.97
CA ASP A 171 -14.21 -4.73 -8.12
C ASP A 171 -15.08 -4.70 -9.40
N VAL A 172 -15.89 -5.72 -9.61
CA VAL A 172 -16.75 -5.84 -10.82
C VAL A 172 -18.14 -5.23 -10.65
N THR A 173 -18.55 -4.89 -9.43
CA THR A 173 -19.90 -4.33 -9.16
C THR A 173 -19.90 -2.83 -8.85
N GLY A 174 -18.72 -2.16 -8.94
CA GLY A 174 -18.60 -0.72 -8.67
C GLY A 174 -18.86 -0.34 -7.19
N THR A 175 -18.64 -1.27 -6.26
CA THR A 175 -18.86 -1.06 -4.82
C THR A 175 -17.57 -0.89 -4.01
N VAL A 176 -16.41 -0.72 -4.70
CA VAL A 176 -15.14 -0.44 -4.02
C VAL A 176 -15.15 0.91 -3.29
N PRO A 177 -15.63 2.04 -3.87
CA PRO A 177 -15.60 3.35 -3.20
C PRO A 177 -16.64 3.46 -2.07
N SER A 178 -16.34 2.85 -0.93
CA SER A 178 -17.16 2.89 0.29
C SER A 178 -16.23 2.84 1.50
N ILE A 179 -16.15 3.93 2.28
CA ILE A 179 -15.24 4.02 3.44
C ILE A 179 -15.42 2.83 4.41
N PRO A 180 -16.65 2.45 4.84
CA PRO A 180 -16.83 1.29 5.68
C PRO A 180 -16.27 -0.02 5.09
N LEU A 181 -16.53 -0.26 3.80
CA LEU A 181 -16.07 -1.47 3.13
C LEU A 181 -14.56 -1.47 2.86
N ILE A 182 -13.95 -0.31 2.64
CA ILE A 182 -12.49 -0.16 2.53
C ILE A 182 -11.86 -0.44 3.90
N ALA A 183 -12.36 0.20 4.95
CA ALA A 183 -11.84 0.04 6.31
C ALA A 183 -11.90 -1.42 6.77
N SER A 184 -13.06 -2.10 6.59
CA SER A 184 -13.21 -3.51 6.98
C SER A 184 -12.29 -4.43 6.18
N SER A 185 -12.12 -4.19 4.87
CA SER A 185 -11.22 -4.97 4.02
C SER A 185 -9.76 -4.85 4.45
N ILE A 186 -9.30 -3.65 4.81
CA ILE A 186 -7.94 -3.43 5.30
C ILE A 186 -7.79 -4.07 6.69
N MET A 187 -8.67 -3.72 7.61
CA MET A 187 -8.54 -4.10 9.02
C MET A 187 -8.77 -5.59 9.27
N SER A 188 -9.63 -6.26 8.53
CA SER A 188 -9.80 -7.72 8.67
C SER A 188 -8.49 -8.47 8.44
N LYS A 189 -7.72 -8.11 7.40
CA LYS A 189 -6.41 -8.71 7.14
C LYS A 189 -5.35 -8.33 8.18
N LYS A 190 -5.38 -7.10 8.70
CA LYS A 190 -4.43 -6.63 9.71
C LYS A 190 -4.69 -7.27 11.07
N ILE A 191 -5.94 -7.43 11.45
CA ILE A 191 -6.34 -8.13 12.68
C ILE A 191 -6.03 -9.63 12.56
N ALA A 192 -6.38 -10.27 11.42
CA ALA A 192 -6.08 -11.68 11.19
C ALA A 192 -4.57 -11.96 11.11
N GLY A 193 -3.77 -10.97 10.67
CA GLY A 193 -2.31 -11.03 10.65
C GLY A 193 -1.63 -11.10 12.01
N GLY A 194 -2.36 -10.88 13.11
CA GLY A 194 -1.91 -11.19 14.47
C GLY A 194 -0.90 -10.22 15.08
N ALA A 195 -0.63 -9.06 14.48
CA ALA A 195 0.27 -8.06 15.05
C ALA A 195 -0.32 -7.38 16.30
N ASP A 196 0.54 -7.00 17.26
CA ASP A 196 0.15 -6.28 18.48
C ASP A 196 -0.27 -4.83 18.20
N ALA A 197 0.29 -4.28 17.13
CA ALA A 197 0.04 -2.91 16.71
C ALA A 197 0.10 -2.77 15.17
N VAL A 198 -0.62 -1.80 14.65
CA VAL A 198 -0.67 -1.51 13.21
C VAL A 198 -0.54 0.00 12.97
N LEU A 199 0.40 0.38 12.12
CA LEU A 199 0.44 1.71 11.53
C LEU A 199 -0.21 1.69 10.15
N LEU A 200 -1.13 2.59 9.92
CA LEU A 200 -1.82 2.78 8.65
C LEU A 200 -1.33 4.10 8.01
N ASP A 201 -0.70 4.00 6.86
CA ASP A 201 -0.23 5.12 6.05
C ASP A 201 -1.30 5.40 4.97
N VAL A 202 -2.17 6.36 5.28
CA VAL A 202 -3.28 6.77 4.41
C VAL A 202 -2.79 7.87 3.47
N LYS A 203 -2.58 7.52 2.21
CA LYS A 203 -2.16 8.45 1.16
C LYS A 203 -3.31 9.36 0.76
N VAL A 204 -3.02 10.67 0.59
CA VAL A 204 -4.00 11.71 0.27
C VAL A 204 -3.51 12.55 -0.91
N GLY A 205 -4.33 12.72 -1.92
CA GLY A 205 -4.05 13.56 -3.09
C GLY A 205 -4.25 12.86 -4.43
N ALA A 206 -3.87 13.51 -5.51
CA ALA A 206 -4.14 13.08 -6.89
C ALA A 206 -3.63 11.68 -7.23
N GLY A 207 -2.53 11.24 -6.62
CA GLY A 207 -1.93 9.91 -6.83
C GLY A 207 -2.43 8.82 -5.87
N ALA A 208 -3.42 9.12 -5.02
CA ALA A 208 -3.93 8.24 -3.98
C ALA A 208 -5.39 7.85 -4.21
N PHE A 209 -5.86 6.87 -3.43
CA PHE A 209 -7.26 6.46 -3.41
C PHE A 209 -8.16 7.52 -2.72
N MET A 210 -7.64 8.21 -1.70
CA MET A 210 -8.31 9.33 -1.03
C MET A 210 -7.86 10.64 -1.66
N ALA A 211 -8.78 11.34 -2.32
CA ALA A 211 -8.49 12.57 -3.03
C ALA A 211 -8.35 13.79 -2.09
N ASP A 212 -8.98 13.76 -0.93
CA ASP A 212 -9.04 14.87 0.03
C ASP A 212 -8.78 14.43 1.47
N VAL A 213 -8.35 15.38 2.31
CA VAL A 213 -7.97 15.14 3.70
C VAL A 213 -9.17 14.74 4.57
N ASP A 214 -10.37 15.23 4.28
CA ASP A 214 -11.55 14.96 5.13
C ASP A 214 -12.01 13.50 4.95
N SER A 215 -12.10 13.02 3.72
CA SER A 215 -12.38 11.60 3.42
C SER A 215 -11.29 10.67 3.98
N ALA A 216 -10.02 11.07 3.87
CA ALA A 216 -8.90 10.31 4.44
C ALA A 216 -8.96 10.25 5.98
N ARG A 217 -9.33 11.34 6.62
CA ARG A 217 -9.51 11.42 8.08
C ARG A 217 -10.68 10.54 8.54
N GLU A 218 -11.78 10.51 7.81
CA GLU A 218 -12.91 9.64 8.10
C GLU A 218 -12.51 8.16 8.00
N LEU A 219 -11.80 7.77 6.93
CA LEU A 219 -11.26 6.43 6.77
C LEU A 219 -10.28 6.09 7.91
N ALA A 220 -9.37 6.99 8.26
CA ALA A 220 -8.40 6.80 9.34
C ALA A 220 -9.09 6.58 10.70
N ARG A 221 -10.04 7.44 11.08
CA ARG A 221 -10.82 7.30 12.32
C ARG A 221 -11.59 5.98 12.35
N THR A 222 -12.16 5.58 11.23
CA THR A 222 -12.89 4.33 11.09
C THR A 222 -11.98 3.13 11.32
N MET A 223 -10.79 3.12 10.73
CA MET A 223 -9.81 2.03 10.89
C MET A 223 -9.22 1.98 12.30
N VAL A 224 -8.92 3.15 12.92
CA VAL A 224 -8.44 3.23 14.31
C VAL A 224 -9.48 2.61 15.26
N ARG A 225 -10.76 2.95 15.09
CA ARG A 225 -11.84 2.37 15.89
C ARG A 225 -11.92 0.85 15.72
N LEU A 226 -11.89 0.33 14.48
CA LEU A 226 -11.91 -1.11 14.23
C LEU A 226 -10.73 -1.84 14.88
N GLY A 227 -9.54 -1.21 14.86
CA GLY A 227 -8.38 -1.75 15.57
C GLY A 227 -8.58 -1.78 17.08
N THR A 228 -9.09 -0.69 17.67
CA THR A 228 -9.42 -0.59 19.09
C THR A 228 -10.45 -1.64 19.51
N ASP A 229 -11.54 -1.80 18.74
CA ASP A 229 -12.59 -2.78 18.98
C ASP A 229 -12.05 -4.22 18.95
N ALA A 230 -11.00 -4.47 18.15
CA ALA A 230 -10.33 -5.77 18.03
C ALA A 230 -9.14 -5.96 19.01
N GLY A 231 -8.84 -4.96 19.86
CA GLY A 231 -7.72 -5.01 20.79
C GLY A 231 -6.35 -4.82 20.14
N VAL A 232 -6.28 -4.25 18.94
CA VAL A 232 -5.05 -3.96 18.19
C VAL A 232 -4.73 -2.47 18.29
N ARG A 233 -3.58 -2.11 18.81
CA ARG A 233 -3.13 -0.71 18.85
C ARG A 233 -2.98 -0.18 17.44
N THR A 234 -3.72 0.86 17.07
CA THR A 234 -3.79 1.33 15.68
C THR A 234 -3.62 2.84 15.64
N VAL A 235 -2.70 3.29 14.80
CA VAL A 235 -2.47 4.70 14.47
C VAL A 235 -2.48 4.86 12.96
N CYS A 236 -3.04 5.97 12.46
CA CYS A 236 -2.97 6.37 11.07
C CYS A 236 -2.11 7.63 10.93
N LEU A 237 -1.25 7.63 9.92
CA LEU A 237 -0.65 8.84 9.37
C LEU A 237 -1.32 9.16 8.04
N LEU A 238 -1.81 10.38 7.88
CA LEU A 238 -2.21 10.92 6.59
C LEU A 238 -0.97 11.50 5.94
N THR A 239 -0.60 10.99 4.76
CA THR A 239 0.60 11.46 4.05
C THR A 239 0.26 11.94 2.66
N SER A 240 0.91 13.01 2.21
CA SER A 240 0.67 13.62 0.90
C SER A 240 1.04 12.70 -0.25
N MET A 241 0.20 12.69 -1.28
CA MET A 241 0.40 12.01 -2.57
C MET A 241 -0.02 12.94 -3.73
N GLU A 242 0.09 14.25 -3.54
CA GLU A 242 -0.12 15.24 -4.60
C GLU A 242 0.96 15.15 -5.67
N ALA A 243 2.20 14.88 -5.25
CA ALA A 243 3.31 14.52 -6.10
C ALA A 243 3.71 13.05 -5.87
N PRO A 244 4.39 12.40 -6.83
CA PRO A 244 4.98 11.09 -6.60
C PRO A 244 5.98 11.11 -5.44
N LEU A 245 6.05 10.04 -4.65
CA LEU A 245 7.00 9.94 -3.55
C LEU A 245 8.35 9.42 -4.06
N GLY A 246 9.40 10.23 -3.87
CA GLY A 246 10.73 9.97 -4.42
C GLY A 246 10.80 10.24 -5.93
N ARG A 247 11.80 9.68 -6.58
CA ARG A 247 12.14 9.92 -7.99
C ARG A 247 11.88 8.72 -8.90
N GLY A 248 12.08 7.51 -8.42
CA GLY A 248 11.85 6.27 -9.16
C GLY A 248 10.40 5.80 -9.04
N ILE A 249 9.70 5.61 -10.17
CA ILE A 249 8.34 5.09 -10.24
C ILE A 249 8.33 3.91 -11.21
N GLY A 250 8.16 2.71 -10.67
CA GLY A 250 8.27 1.43 -11.39
C GLY A 250 8.99 0.39 -10.53
N ASN A 251 8.89 -0.90 -10.86
CA ASN A 251 9.24 -1.97 -9.94
C ASN A 251 10.73 -1.96 -9.52
N ALA A 252 11.65 -2.24 -10.44
CA ALA A 252 13.08 -2.22 -10.17
C ALA A 252 13.60 -0.83 -9.78
N LEU A 253 13.06 0.22 -10.38
CA LEU A 253 13.44 1.62 -10.08
C LEU A 253 13.12 1.98 -8.63
N GLU A 254 11.99 1.52 -8.12
CA GLU A 254 11.61 1.76 -6.72
C GLU A 254 12.43 0.91 -5.74
N VAL A 255 12.82 -0.31 -6.11
CA VAL A 255 13.75 -1.11 -5.30
C VAL A 255 15.11 -0.43 -5.21
N ALA A 256 15.65 0.05 -6.33
CA ALA A 256 16.93 0.75 -6.38
C ALA A 256 16.92 1.96 -5.43
N GLU A 257 15.88 2.78 -5.51
CA GLU A 257 15.74 3.98 -4.67
C GLU A 257 15.53 3.63 -3.18
N ALA A 258 14.76 2.57 -2.87
CA ALA A 258 14.62 2.08 -1.50
C ALA A 258 15.97 1.62 -0.91
N VAL A 259 16.80 0.94 -1.70
CA VAL A 259 18.15 0.55 -1.31
C VAL A 259 19.06 1.75 -1.11
N GLU A 260 18.94 2.79 -1.93
CA GLU A 260 19.64 4.07 -1.69
C GLU A 260 19.30 4.68 -0.33
N VAL A 261 18.01 4.70 0.04
CA VAL A 261 17.58 5.20 1.35
C VAL A 261 18.16 4.34 2.48
N LEU A 262 18.19 3.02 2.31
CA LEU A 262 18.80 2.09 3.28
C LEU A 262 20.31 2.24 3.41
N HIS A 263 20.98 2.87 2.42
CA HIS A 263 22.38 3.29 2.50
C HIS A 263 22.56 4.70 3.13
N GLY A 264 21.49 5.33 3.62
CA GLY A 264 21.51 6.68 4.19
C GLY A 264 21.42 7.82 3.17
N GLY A 265 21.28 7.50 1.87
CA GLY A 265 21.08 8.45 0.76
C GLY A 265 19.62 8.60 0.36
N GLY A 266 19.38 8.70 -0.96
CA GLY A 266 18.07 8.78 -1.59
C GLY A 266 17.34 10.11 -1.44
N PRO A 267 16.14 10.25 -2.03
CA PRO A 267 15.34 11.47 -2.00
C PRO A 267 14.92 11.85 -0.58
N ALA A 268 14.97 13.16 -0.29
CA ALA A 268 14.69 13.69 1.06
C ALA A 268 13.25 13.45 1.48
N ASP A 269 12.28 13.61 0.56
CA ASP A 269 10.85 13.39 0.77
C ASP A 269 10.55 11.93 1.15
N LEU A 270 11.12 10.97 0.42
CA LEU A 270 10.97 9.54 0.72
C LEU A 270 11.57 9.20 2.09
N ARG A 271 12.75 9.72 2.39
CA ARG A 271 13.42 9.50 3.68
C ARG A 271 12.63 10.10 4.84
N GLU A 272 12.06 11.30 4.67
CA GLU A 272 11.22 11.96 5.68
C GLU A 272 10.00 11.11 6.03
N VAL A 273 9.25 10.65 5.03
CA VAL A 273 8.06 9.79 5.23
C VAL A 273 8.46 8.46 5.85
N CYS A 274 9.55 7.83 5.42
CA CYS A 274 10.03 6.57 6.00
C CYS A 274 10.38 6.73 7.48
N LEU A 275 11.07 7.81 7.86
CA LEU A 275 11.42 8.08 9.26
C LEU A 275 10.20 8.39 10.12
N ALA A 276 9.23 9.17 9.60
CA ALA A 276 7.99 9.45 10.31
C ALA A 276 7.20 8.16 10.59
N VAL A 277 7.04 7.32 9.57
CA VAL A 277 6.36 6.02 9.69
C VAL A 277 7.10 5.09 10.66
N ALA A 278 8.44 5.01 10.58
CA ALA A 278 9.24 4.17 11.47
C ALA A 278 9.15 4.61 12.94
N ARG A 279 9.20 5.92 13.22
CA ARG A 279 9.03 6.46 14.59
C ARG A 279 7.68 6.06 15.19
N GLU A 280 6.60 6.22 14.45
CA GLU A 280 5.28 5.83 14.94
C GLU A 280 5.14 4.32 15.14
N MET A 281 5.73 3.50 14.26
CA MET A 281 5.73 2.04 14.43
C MET A 281 6.48 1.62 15.68
N LEU A 282 7.65 2.20 15.95
CA LEU A 282 8.45 1.93 17.14
C LEU A 282 7.73 2.39 18.41
N ALA A 283 7.17 3.60 18.41
CA ALA A 283 6.40 4.15 19.52
C ALA A 283 5.20 3.28 19.89
N LEU A 284 4.49 2.76 18.87
CA LEU A 284 3.35 1.84 19.07
C LEU A 284 3.72 0.58 19.84
N VAL A 285 4.95 0.14 19.78
CA VAL A 285 5.42 -1.08 20.47
C VAL A 285 6.37 -0.79 21.63
N GLY A 286 6.49 0.49 22.04
CA GLY A 286 7.23 0.92 23.21
C GLY A 286 8.75 0.92 23.03
N ILE A 287 9.23 1.05 21.80
CA ILE A 287 10.66 1.22 21.48
C ILE A 287 10.92 2.71 21.31
N ASP A 288 11.71 3.28 22.24
CA ASP A 288 12.09 4.69 22.25
C ASP A 288 13.52 4.84 21.66
N GLU A 289 13.68 4.56 20.37
CA GLU A 289 14.93 4.74 19.62
C GLU A 289 14.64 5.49 18.31
N ASP A 290 15.43 6.55 18.02
CA ASP A 290 15.30 7.24 16.74
C ASP A 290 15.79 6.34 15.60
N PRO A 291 14.99 6.11 14.55
CA PRO A 291 15.37 5.26 13.42
C PRO A 291 16.45 5.89 12.51
N ALA A 292 16.67 7.21 12.56
CA ALA A 292 17.59 7.86 11.62
C ALA A 292 19.03 7.34 11.66
N PRO A 293 19.65 7.07 12.83
CA PRO A 293 20.98 6.48 12.87
C PRO A 293 21.08 5.11 12.21
N ALA A 294 20.03 4.28 12.28
CA ALA A 294 20.04 2.93 11.69
C ALA A 294 20.06 2.90 10.16
N LEU A 295 19.67 4.00 9.51
CA LEU A 295 19.89 4.19 8.06
C LEU A 295 21.36 4.55 7.78
N ALA A 296 21.95 5.42 8.60
CA ALA A 296 23.29 5.95 8.36
C ALA A 296 24.40 4.94 8.68
N ASP A 297 24.21 4.07 9.69
CA ASP A 297 25.19 3.10 10.16
C ASP A 297 25.10 1.71 9.47
N GLY A 298 24.13 1.51 8.58
CA GLY A 298 23.96 0.31 7.79
C GLY A 298 23.15 -0.82 8.46
N ARG A 299 22.70 -0.67 9.73
CA ARG A 299 21.89 -1.70 10.41
C ARG A 299 20.61 -2.06 9.62
N ALA A 300 19.92 -1.07 9.08
CA ALA A 300 18.72 -1.29 8.28
C ALA A 300 19.01 -2.04 6.97
N LEU A 301 20.11 -1.70 6.31
CA LEU A 301 20.57 -2.37 5.09
C LEU A 301 20.95 -3.85 5.34
N ASP A 302 21.58 -4.13 6.48
CA ASP A 302 21.93 -5.51 6.83
C ASP A 302 20.68 -6.37 7.06
N VAL A 303 19.63 -5.81 7.70
CA VAL A 303 18.35 -6.50 7.84
C VAL A 303 17.66 -6.68 6.48
N TRP A 304 17.69 -5.68 5.59
CA TRP A 304 17.20 -5.79 4.22
C TRP A 304 17.85 -6.95 3.47
N ARG A 305 19.19 -7.03 3.49
CA ARG A 305 19.93 -8.11 2.84
C ARG A 305 19.56 -9.49 3.38
N ARG A 306 19.42 -9.60 4.71
CA ARG A 306 18.98 -10.86 5.35
C ARG A 306 17.54 -11.21 4.97
N MET A 307 16.63 -10.23 4.94
CA MET A 307 15.24 -10.41 4.57
C MET A 307 15.11 -10.91 3.13
N VAL A 308 15.81 -10.27 2.18
CA VAL A 308 15.78 -10.66 0.76
C VAL A 308 16.37 -12.07 0.56
N ARG A 309 17.52 -12.40 1.19
CA ARG A 309 18.14 -13.73 1.10
C ARG A 309 17.27 -14.83 1.70
N ALA A 310 16.61 -14.58 2.81
CA ALA A 310 15.70 -15.54 3.45
C ALA A 310 14.52 -15.92 2.52
N GLN A 311 14.17 -15.06 1.57
CA GLN A 311 13.15 -15.30 0.56
C GLN A 311 13.72 -15.73 -0.80
N GLY A 312 14.97 -16.18 -0.83
CA GLY A 312 15.66 -16.72 -2.02
C GLY A 312 16.23 -15.66 -2.97
N GLY A 313 16.08 -14.37 -2.65
CA GLY A 313 16.55 -13.29 -3.49
C GLY A 313 18.04 -12.97 -3.31
N GLU A 314 18.62 -12.37 -4.32
CA GLU A 314 20.00 -11.88 -4.36
C GLU A 314 20.01 -10.35 -4.18
N PRO A 315 20.16 -9.83 -2.94
CA PRO A 315 19.95 -8.40 -2.64
C PRO A 315 20.97 -7.47 -3.30
N ASP A 316 22.14 -7.98 -3.64
CA ASP A 316 23.24 -7.22 -4.24
C ASP A 316 23.40 -7.48 -5.75
N ALA A 317 22.51 -8.31 -6.36
CA ALA A 317 22.51 -8.56 -7.80
C ALA A 317 22.04 -7.34 -8.60
N PRO A 318 22.51 -7.15 -9.84
CA PRO A 318 22.00 -6.11 -10.71
C PRO A 318 20.48 -6.25 -10.93
N LEU A 319 19.75 -5.16 -10.73
CA LEU A 319 18.33 -5.11 -11.03
C LEU A 319 18.09 -5.01 -12.55
N PRO A 320 16.94 -5.48 -13.05
CA PRO A 320 16.57 -5.34 -14.45
C PRO A 320 16.61 -3.88 -14.91
N THR A 321 17.18 -3.65 -16.10
CA THR A 321 17.26 -2.34 -16.74
C THR A 321 16.52 -2.33 -18.07
N ALA A 322 15.87 -1.21 -18.39
CA ALA A 322 15.09 -1.08 -19.62
C ALA A 322 16.01 -1.02 -20.86
N GLU A 323 15.59 -1.67 -21.94
CA GLU A 323 16.31 -1.63 -23.22
C GLU A 323 16.20 -0.29 -23.91
N ARG A 324 15.16 0.48 -23.62
CA ARG A 324 14.84 1.76 -24.25
C ARG A 324 14.57 2.82 -23.20
N THR A 325 15.12 4.00 -23.44
CA THR A 325 14.83 5.18 -22.61
C THR A 325 14.50 6.37 -23.51
N GLU A 326 13.70 7.31 -22.99
CA GLU A 326 13.37 8.56 -23.62
C GLU A 326 13.33 9.66 -22.57
N THR A 327 14.03 10.78 -22.83
CA THR A 327 14.03 11.94 -21.93
C THR A 327 12.90 12.90 -22.27
N VAL A 328 12.10 13.27 -21.29
CA VAL A 328 11.11 14.34 -21.38
C VAL A 328 11.74 15.62 -20.85
N VAL A 329 11.65 16.71 -21.62
CA VAL A 329 12.33 17.97 -21.30
C VAL A 329 11.34 19.11 -21.04
N ALA A 330 11.79 20.10 -20.28
CA ALA A 330 11.06 21.33 -19.98
C ALA A 330 10.84 22.17 -21.24
N LYS A 331 9.62 22.67 -21.44
CA LYS A 331 9.29 23.54 -22.59
C LYS A 331 9.60 25.00 -22.33
N ARG A 332 9.78 25.39 -21.07
CA ARG A 332 10.12 26.74 -20.61
C ARG A 332 11.04 26.67 -19.39
N SER A 333 11.76 27.74 -19.11
CA SER A 333 12.46 27.92 -17.84
C SER A 333 11.49 28.35 -16.74
N GLY A 334 11.81 28.03 -15.49
CA GLY A 334 11.03 28.37 -14.29
C GLY A 334 11.13 27.31 -13.20
N TYR A 335 10.28 27.46 -12.19
CA TYR A 335 10.17 26.53 -11.06
C TYR A 335 9.10 25.48 -11.32
N VAL A 336 9.40 24.23 -10.98
CA VAL A 336 8.41 23.16 -11.01
C VAL A 336 7.43 23.35 -9.83
N THR A 337 6.22 23.76 -10.14
CA THR A 337 5.19 24.08 -9.13
C THR A 337 4.18 22.96 -8.90
N ARG A 338 4.07 22.02 -9.84
CA ARG A 338 3.25 20.80 -9.72
C ARG A 338 3.87 19.64 -10.47
N ILE A 339 3.74 18.46 -9.90
CA ILE A 339 3.99 17.18 -10.56
C ILE A 339 2.76 16.30 -10.29
N ASP A 340 1.95 16.04 -11.30
CA ASP A 340 0.74 15.24 -11.18
C ASP A 340 1.08 13.77 -10.96
N ALA A 341 0.86 13.29 -9.74
CA ALA A 341 1.20 11.92 -9.35
C ALA A 341 0.41 10.89 -10.16
N LEU A 342 -0.88 11.13 -10.45
CA LEU A 342 -1.70 10.20 -11.24
C LEU A 342 -1.18 10.08 -12.67
N ALA A 343 -0.81 11.20 -13.29
CA ALA A 343 -0.24 11.22 -14.64
C ALA A 343 1.09 10.44 -14.70
N VAL A 344 1.97 10.64 -13.70
CA VAL A 344 3.24 9.90 -13.60
C VAL A 344 3.00 8.40 -13.37
N GLY A 345 2.11 8.03 -12.45
CA GLY A 345 1.74 6.64 -12.22
C GLY A 345 1.12 5.97 -13.45
N THR A 346 0.26 6.70 -14.17
CA THR A 346 -0.33 6.25 -15.44
C THR A 346 0.74 6.08 -16.51
N ALA A 347 1.73 6.98 -16.59
CA ALA A 347 2.85 6.84 -17.52
C ALA A 347 3.65 5.57 -17.21
N ALA A 348 4.03 5.33 -15.94
CA ALA A 348 4.73 4.12 -15.53
C ALA A 348 3.93 2.85 -15.89
N TRP A 349 2.62 2.85 -15.65
CA TRP A 349 1.74 1.75 -16.08
C TRP A 349 1.78 1.52 -17.59
N ARG A 350 1.62 2.57 -18.40
CA ARG A 350 1.66 2.47 -19.87
C ARG A 350 3.00 2.03 -20.42
N LEU A 351 4.09 2.37 -19.74
CA LEU A 351 5.45 1.88 -20.05
C LEU A 351 5.60 0.37 -19.78
N GLY A 352 4.80 -0.20 -18.88
CA GLY A 352 4.78 -1.63 -18.60
C GLY A 352 5.00 -1.99 -17.14
N ALA A 353 5.18 -1.02 -16.23
CA ALA A 353 5.43 -1.29 -14.82
C ALA A 353 4.20 -1.82 -14.07
N GLY A 354 3.00 -1.65 -14.61
CA GLY A 354 1.75 -2.14 -14.01
C GLY A 354 0.96 -3.03 -14.96
N ARG A 355 -0.15 -3.60 -14.47
CA ARG A 355 -1.03 -4.48 -15.22
C ARG A 355 -2.45 -3.92 -15.31
N ALA A 356 -3.15 -4.22 -16.41
CA ALA A 356 -4.56 -3.90 -16.57
C ALA A 356 -5.47 -5.01 -16.01
N ARG A 357 -5.03 -6.26 -16.09
CA ARG A 357 -5.70 -7.45 -15.55
C ARG A 357 -4.75 -8.23 -14.68
N LYS A 358 -5.27 -9.01 -13.73
CA LYS A 358 -4.47 -9.78 -12.76
C LYS A 358 -3.47 -10.74 -13.42
N GLU A 359 -3.82 -11.24 -14.58
CA GLU A 359 -3.04 -12.22 -15.37
C GLU A 359 -1.95 -11.58 -16.22
N ASP A 360 -2.00 -10.25 -16.42
CA ASP A 360 -1.02 -9.56 -17.25
C ASP A 360 0.37 -9.58 -16.59
N ALA A 361 1.39 -9.87 -17.37
CA ALA A 361 2.78 -9.74 -16.93
C ALA A 361 3.19 -8.27 -16.84
N VAL A 362 3.99 -7.94 -15.84
CA VAL A 362 4.64 -6.63 -15.73
C VAL A 362 6.07 -6.69 -16.23
N ASP A 363 6.56 -5.58 -16.76
CA ASP A 363 7.96 -5.40 -17.10
C ASP A 363 8.67 -4.81 -15.87
N PRO A 364 9.55 -5.58 -15.20
CA PRO A 364 10.18 -5.11 -13.97
C PRO A 364 11.13 -3.93 -14.18
N ALA A 365 11.62 -3.72 -15.41
CA ALA A 365 12.54 -2.64 -15.74
C ALA A 365 11.84 -1.35 -16.19
N ALA A 366 10.52 -1.43 -16.48
CA ALA A 366 9.75 -0.29 -16.96
C ALA A 366 9.41 0.70 -15.85
N GLY A 367 9.28 1.98 -16.23
CA GLY A 367 8.87 3.02 -15.31
C GLY A 367 9.28 4.42 -15.72
N VAL A 368 9.26 5.33 -14.76
CA VAL A 368 9.64 6.74 -14.89
C VAL A 368 10.64 7.09 -13.81
N VAL A 369 11.71 7.78 -14.18
CA VAL A 369 12.64 8.42 -13.23
C VAL A 369 12.48 9.92 -13.35
N LEU A 370 12.03 10.60 -12.29
CA LEU A 370 11.92 12.04 -12.23
C LEU A 370 13.31 12.65 -12.02
N THR A 371 13.74 13.52 -12.93
CA THR A 371 15.03 14.24 -12.86
C THR A 371 14.86 15.64 -12.27
N ALA A 372 13.64 16.18 -12.31
CA ALA A 372 13.26 17.41 -11.63
C ALA A 372 12.12 17.14 -10.64
N GLY A 373 12.23 17.65 -9.41
CA GLY A 373 11.25 17.55 -8.33
C GLY A 373 10.47 18.83 -8.11
N LEU A 374 9.49 18.76 -7.24
CA LEU A 374 8.72 19.93 -6.83
C LEU A 374 9.63 20.97 -6.20
N GLY A 375 9.52 22.24 -6.65
CA GLY A 375 10.35 23.37 -6.20
C GLY A 375 11.67 23.53 -6.95
N ASP A 376 12.10 22.58 -7.76
CA ASP A 376 13.33 22.70 -8.56
C ASP A 376 13.18 23.79 -9.63
N HIS A 377 14.22 24.62 -9.83
CA HIS A 377 14.31 25.51 -10.98
C HIS A 377 14.90 24.76 -12.18
N VAL A 378 14.26 24.85 -13.32
CA VAL A 378 14.68 24.19 -14.57
C VAL A 378 14.80 25.22 -15.71
N GLU A 379 15.75 24.99 -16.61
CA GLU A 379 15.88 25.76 -17.85
C GLU A 379 15.07 25.10 -18.98
N ALA A 380 14.63 25.85 -19.96
CA ALA A 380 14.04 25.29 -21.18
C ALA A 380 14.99 24.28 -21.83
N GLY A 381 14.49 23.06 -22.11
CA GLY A 381 15.29 21.95 -22.62
C GLY A 381 15.93 21.06 -21.52
N ALA A 382 15.89 21.47 -20.25
CA ALA A 382 16.38 20.64 -19.14
C ALA A 382 15.53 19.36 -18.97
N PRO A 383 16.12 18.22 -18.56
CA PRO A 383 15.38 17.00 -18.35
C PRO A 383 14.42 17.12 -17.15
N LEU A 384 13.16 16.71 -17.32
CA LEU A 384 12.14 16.61 -16.29
C LEU A 384 11.96 15.17 -15.81
N ALA A 385 11.99 14.22 -16.75
CA ALA A 385 11.85 12.79 -16.47
C ALA A 385 12.52 11.94 -17.55
N VAL A 386 12.91 10.72 -17.18
CA VAL A 386 13.36 9.67 -18.09
C VAL A 386 12.35 8.54 -18.07
N LEU A 387 11.82 8.20 -19.24
CA LEU A 387 10.93 7.06 -19.45
C LEU A 387 11.75 5.80 -19.72
N HIS A 388 11.39 4.70 -19.11
CA HIS A 388 12.03 3.39 -19.23
C HIS A 388 11.04 2.34 -19.74
N ALA A 389 11.35 1.66 -20.85
CA ALA A 389 10.47 0.61 -21.41
C ALA A 389 11.26 -0.47 -22.14
N GLY A 390 10.73 -1.68 -22.18
CA GLY A 390 11.29 -2.78 -22.97
C GLY A 390 10.96 -2.67 -24.48
N ARG A 391 9.99 -1.82 -24.88
CA ARG A 391 9.54 -1.67 -26.27
C ARG A 391 9.31 -0.21 -26.63
N THR A 392 9.70 0.17 -27.86
CA THR A 392 9.58 1.55 -28.36
C THR A 392 8.14 2.06 -28.39
N GLU A 393 7.18 1.19 -28.72
CA GLU A 393 5.75 1.58 -28.81
C GLU A 393 5.21 2.04 -27.44
N ARG A 394 5.73 1.47 -26.33
CA ARG A 394 5.35 1.86 -24.98
C ARG A 394 5.86 3.25 -24.58
N LEU A 395 7.03 3.68 -25.12
CA LEU A 395 7.55 5.03 -24.87
C LEU A 395 6.57 6.11 -25.34
N ALA A 396 5.95 5.96 -26.52
CA ALA A 396 4.96 6.90 -27.03
C ALA A 396 3.72 6.98 -26.12
N ALA A 397 3.24 5.84 -25.62
CA ALA A 397 2.11 5.78 -24.69
C ALA A 397 2.44 6.40 -23.32
N GLY A 398 3.64 6.13 -22.78
CA GLY A 398 4.13 6.72 -21.54
C GLY A 398 4.29 8.25 -21.65
N ARG A 399 4.89 8.73 -22.73
CA ARG A 399 5.02 10.16 -23.01
C ARG A 399 3.67 10.86 -23.12
N ALA A 400 2.70 10.24 -23.80
CA ALA A 400 1.35 10.80 -23.92
C ALA A 400 0.66 10.89 -22.55
N ALA A 401 0.84 9.91 -21.68
CA ALA A 401 0.29 9.91 -20.32
C ALA A 401 0.96 10.97 -19.42
N LEU A 402 2.25 11.24 -19.63
CA LEU A 402 3.00 12.25 -18.88
C LEU A 402 2.78 13.69 -19.41
N ALA A 403 2.09 13.85 -20.53
CA ALA A 403 1.81 15.16 -21.09
C ALA A 403 0.96 16.01 -20.13
N GLY A 404 1.47 17.18 -19.71
CA GLY A 404 0.79 18.06 -18.74
C GLY A 404 0.94 17.65 -17.29
N ALA A 405 1.81 16.67 -16.99
CA ALA A 405 2.09 16.28 -15.60
C ALA A 405 2.89 17.34 -14.82
N TYR A 406 3.63 18.19 -15.50
CA TYR A 406 4.45 19.25 -14.91
C TYR A 406 3.87 20.63 -15.18
N ASP A 407 3.69 21.44 -14.12
CA ASP A 407 3.51 22.88 -14.26
C ASP A 407 4.82 23.57 -13.87
N ILE A 408 5.22 24.54 -14.72
CA ILE A 408 6.46 25.32 -14.55
C ILE A 408 6.07 26.78 -14.58
N GLU A 409 6.34 27.50 -13.47
CA GLU A 409 5.99 28.90 -13.26
C GLU A 409 7.22 29.77 -12.98
N ASP A 410 7.05 31.10 -13.04
CA ASP A 410 8.17 32.02 -12.83
C ASP A 410 8.55 32.15 -11.34
N GLU A 411 7.61 31.81 -10.41
CA GLU A 411 7.82 31.87 -8.97
C GLU A 411 7.79 30.47 -8.34
N PRO A 412 8.60 30.23 -7.29
CA PRO A 412 8.60 28.96 -6.59
C PRO A 412 7.31 28.77 -5.77
N VAL A 413 6.87 27.53 -5.63
CA VAL A 413 5.77 27.15 -4.74
C VAL A 413 6.30 26.75 -3.36
N ALA A 414 5.57 27.11 -2.30
CA ALA A 414 5.84 26.60 -0.98
C ALA A 414 5.51 25.09 -0.93
N THR A 415 6.46 24.28 -0.47
CA THR A 415 6.23 22.85 -0.28
C THR A 415 5.31 22.60 0.91
N ALA A 416 4.23 21.87 0.68
CA ALA A 416 3.36 21.41 1.77
C ALA A 416 4.04 20.30 2.59
N PRO A 417 3.67 20.12 3.87
CA PRO A 417 4.19 19.02 4.67
C PRO A 417 3.82 17.67 4.06
N LEU A 418 4.73 16.70 4.15
CA LEU A 418 4.50 15.34 3.65
C LEU A 418 3.63 14.52 4.60
N VAL A 419 3.76 14.73 5.91
CA VAL A 419 2.87 14.17 6.93
C VAL A 419 1.85 15.24 7.27
N LEU A 420 0.59 15.01 6.88
CA LEU A 420 -0.50 15.98 6.99
C LEU A 420 -1.16 15.92 8.36
N GLU A 421 -1.39 14.72 8.89
CA GLU A 421 -2.11 14.52 10.15
C GLU A 421 -1.75 13.15 10.76
N ARG A 422 -1.81 13.08 12.10
CA ARG A 422 -1.79 11.83 12.88
C ARG A 422 -3.15 11.62 13.51
N VAL A 423 -3.71 10.42 13.36
CA VAL A 423 -5.01 10.02 13.91
C VAL A 423 -4.85 8.74 14.74
N GLY A 424 -5.30 8.78 16.00
CA GLY A 424 -5.16 7.68 16.97
C GLY A 424 -4.10 7.90 18.04
#